data_21152a00f1b44fc94ea7ba67cf4b368f
#
_entry.id   21152a00f1b44fc94ea7ba67cf4b368f
#
_cell.length_a   1.000
_cell.length_b   1.000
_cell.length_c   1.000
_cell.angle_alpha   90.00
_cell.angle_beta   90.00
_cell.angle_gamma   90.00
#
_symmetry.space_group_name_H-M   'P 1'
#
loop_
_entity.id
_entity.type
_entity.pdbx_description
1 polymer ?
#
loop_
_entity_poly.entity_id
_entity_poly.type
_entity_poly.pdbx_seq_one_letter_code
_entity_poly.pdbx_strand_id
1 'polypeptide(L)'
;MSEIDKTYEKVDKDTTKSYEIKRKKLKKEEEDLKEKLKTEVTKIKEQLDINLTIIRNLLKNSAKIEKGIKSLEKEEKIMIKTLSYVSKINKNQKEMKTIFQELMKNLKISYIEEESTIKYEEYYFNGIPIPKDIEFKEIGSNSFKIFWKIDNINILNIDKKEIKYRIEIRKENSKDEFSQIYEGNENNYLVKDKIEKNTTYELRICSFYKDIISNWSDIHKIKTKNLDCLILNGLEKENEYLQKIYEWTGYKSMDLLYRATRDGSESNVFHNKCDNQGPTICLFKNEKDNIFGAYASISWASDNNYHNAEGSFLFTLTNIHGTEPTKYPNTQNYNHAVYHDIGYGPTFGGNHDLYICNNCLNSNSSYCSFGYSYPDILGKGHSIFSGDVNTGSFKLKEFEVFKLLK
;
A
#
# COMPACT_ATOMS: atom_id res chain seq x y z
N MET A 1 -31.11 38.82 -8.58
CA MET A 1 -30.47 38.19 -7.39
C MET A 1 -31.32 37.01 -7.00
N SER A 2 -30.78 35.80 -7.05
CA SER A 2 -31.52 34.58 -6.79
C SER A 2 -31.88 34.45 -5.30
N GLU A 3 -32.87 33.64 -4.97
CA GLU A 3 -33.26 33.38 -3.58
C GLU A 3 -32.10 32.74 -2.79
N ILE A 4 -31.21 32.06 -3.50
CA ILE A 4 -29.96 31.49 -3.00
C ILE A 4 -28.98 32.57 -2.57
N ASP A 5 -28.82 33.65 -3.38
CA ASP A 5 -27.92 34.76 -3.06
C ASP A 5 -28.38 35.51 -1.79
N LYS A 6 -29.68 35.69 -1.64
CA LYS A 6 -30.26 36.33 -0.44
C LYS A 6 -30.08 35.48 0.82
N THR A 7 -30.15 34.14 0.66
CA THR A 7 -29.95 33.22 1.76
C THR A 7 -28.47 33.18 2.15
N TYR A 8 -27.58 33.20 1.17
CA TYR A 8 -26.12 33.24 1.38
C TYR A 8 -25.70 34.53 2.12
N GLU A 9 -26.17 35.70 1.65
CA GLU A 9 -25.90 37.00 2.30
C GLU A 9 -26.43 37.06 3.75
N LYS A 10 -27.60 36.44 4.02
CA LYS A 10 -28.17 36.36 5.36
C LYS A 10 -27.34 35.45 6.27
N VAL A 11 -26.95 34.26 5.80
CA VAL A 11 -26.12 33.31 6.55
C VAL A 11 -24.74 33.90 6.80
N ASP A 12 -24.14 34.57 5.82
CA ASP A 12 -22.84 35.23 5.98
C ASP A 12 -22.89 36.34 7.02
N LYS A 13 -23.96 37.18 6.98
CA LYS A 13 -24.16 38.26 7.93
C LYS A 13 -24.43 37.77 9.37
N ASP A 14 -25.24 36.72 9.51
CA ASP A 14 -25.55 36.11 10.82
C ASP A 14 -24.31 35.38 11.39
N THR A 15 -23.54 34.76 10.51
CA THR A 15 -22.27 34.11 10.86
C THR A 15 -21.24 35.14 11.31
N THR A 16 -21.08 36.24 10.54
CA THR A 16 -20.16 37.33 10.90
C THR A 16 -20.56 37.99 12.23
N LYS A 17 -21.85 38.24 12.43
CA LYS A 17 -22.36 38.80 13.70
C LYS A 17 -22.16 37.85 14.89
N SER A 18 -22.33 36.54 14.68
CA SER A 18 -22.04 35.53 15.69
C SER A 18 -20.56 35.49 16.04
N TYR A 19 -19.68 35.59 15.02
CA TYR A 19 -18.23 35.68 15.22
C TYR A 19 -17.82 36.96 15.97
N GLU A 20 -18.44 38.11 15.64
CA GLU A 20 -18.16 39.37 16.38
C GLU A 20 -18.59 39.31 17.82
N ILE A 21 -19.74 38.70 18.13
CA ILE A 21 -20.21 38.51 19.50
C ILE A 21 -19.26 37.57 20.28
N LYS A 22 -18.89 36.45 19.65
CA LYS A 22 -17.90 35.51 20.22
C LYS A 22 -16.55 36.18 20.44
N ARG A 23 -16.10 36.97 19.47
CA ARG A 23 -14.83 37.71 19.56
C ARG A 23 -14.83 38.78 20.68
N LYS A 24 -15.96 39.48 20.88
CA LYS A 24 -16.11 40.42 22.01
C LYS A 24 -16.15 39.69 23.35
N LYS A 25 -16.82 38.53 23.41
CA LYS A 25 -16.85 37.71 24.62
C LYS A 25 -15.46 37.16 24.95
N LEU A 26 -14.76 36.59 23.96
CA LEU A 26 -13.40 36.12 24.10
C LEU A 26 -12.43 37.23 24.50
N LYS A 27 -12.60 38.44 23.97
CA LYS A 27 -11.75 39.57 24.31
C LYS A 27 -11.97 40.04 25.74
N LYS A 28 -13.21 40.01 26.24
CA LYS A 28 -13.53 40.32 27.66
C LYS A 28 -13.02 39.22 28.59
N GLU A 29 -13.18 37.96 28.22
CA GLU A 29 -12.63 36.81 28.93
C GLU A 29 -11.09 36.83 28.92
N GLU A 30 -10.49 37.28 27.84
CA GLU A 30 -9.04 37.49 27.72
C GLU A 30 -8.54 38.61 28.64
N GLU A 31 -9.29 39.72 28.73
CA GLU A 31 -8.98 40.84 29.63
C GLU A 31 -9.14 40.43 31.10
N ASP A 32 -10.25 39.76 31.46
CA ASP A 32 -10.50 39.21 32.78
C ASP A 32 -9.46 38.16 33.17
N LEU A 33 -9.04 37.34 32.23
CA LEU A 33 -7.97 36.35 32.41
C LEU A 33 -6.60 37.01 32.59
N LYS A 34 -6.32 38.09 31.81
CA LYS A 34 -5.09 38.87 31.95
C LYS A 34 -5.00 39.54 33.35
N GLU A 35 -6.10 40.02 33.88
CA GLU A 35 -6.16 40.67 35.17
C GLU A 35 -6.04 39.66 36.35
N LYS A 36 -6.70 38.51 36.23
CA LYS A 36 -6.50 37.36 37.11
C LYS A 36 -5.08 36.83 37.04
N LEU A 37 -4.54 36.67 35.79
CA LEU A 37 -3.14 36.28 35.58
C LEU A 37 -2.18 37.30 36.22
N LYS A 38 -2.45 38.61 36.10
CA LYS A 38 -1.61 39.66 36.68
C LYS A 38 -1.59 39.63 38.21
N THR A 39 -2.71 39.24 38.81
CA THR A 39 -2.84 39.08 40.24
C THR A 39 -2.22 37.75 40.74
N GLU A 40 -2.41 36.68 39.98
CA GLU A 40 -1.83 35.36 40.22
C GLU A 40 -0.34 35.30 39.86
N VAL A 41 0.10 35.99 38.77
CA VAL A 41 1.50 36.04 38.35
C VAL A 41 2.40 36.68 39.42
N THR A 42 1.87 37.58 40.27
CA THR A 42 2.66 38.09 41.40
C THR A 42 2.85 37.02 42.48
N LYS A 43 1.84 36.18 42.73
CA LYS A 43 1.95 34.99 43.61
C LYS A 43 2.73 33.86 42.98
N ILE A 44 2.60 33.72 41.66
CA ILE A 44 3.27 32.69 40.86
C ILE A 44 4.73 33.05 40.57
N LYS A 45 5.12 34.34 40.54
CA LYS A 45 6.54 34.71 40.41
C LYS A 45 7.42 34.09 41.49
N GLU A 46 6.96 34.05 42.70
CA GLU A 46 7.69 33.38 43.81
C GLU A 46 7.71 31.85 43.61
N GLN A 47 6.57 31.27 43.15
CA GLN A 47 6.47 29.84 42.86
C GLN A 47 7.20 29.46 41.57
N LEU A 48 7.21 30.34 40.57
CA LEU A 48 7.94 30.15 39.29
C LEU A 48 9.46 30.22 39.51
N ASP A 49 9.95 31.07 40.38
CA ASP A 49 11.37 31.11 40.73
C ASP A 49 11.84 29.82 41.41
N ILE A 50 10.97 29.19 42.19
CA ILE A 50 11.23 27.85 42.75
C ILE A 50 11.22 26.80 41.66
N ASN A 51 10.20 26.80 40.77
CA ASN A 51 10.06 25.83 39.68
C ASN A 51 11.11 26.04 38.56
N LEU A 52 11.46 27.31 38.26
CA LEU A 52 12.57 27.65 37.38
C LEU A 52 13.91 27.18 37.94
N THR A 53 14.08 27.19 39.22
CA THR A 53 15.29 26.65 39.87
C THR A 53 15.34 25.13 39.72
N ILE A 54 14.21 24.45 39.82
CA ILE A 54 14.09 23.01 39.58
C ILE A 54 14.33 22.71 38.07
N ILE A 55 13.71 23.47 37.16
CA ILE A 55 13.90 23.35 35.73
C ILE A 55 15.34 23.69 35.34
N ARG A 56 15.95 24.73 35.89
CA ARG A 56 17.39 25.06 35.68
C ARG A 56 18.30 23.93 36.15
N ASN A 57 17.96 23.24 37.22
CA ASN A 57 18.71 22.07 37.66
C ASN A 57 18.52 20.85 36.76
N LEU A 58 17.34 20.65 36.17
CA LEU A 58 17.05 19.61 35.17
C LEU A 58 17.68 19.94 33.79
N LEU A 59 17.77 21.22 33.45
CA LEU A 59 18.29 21.73 32.18
C LEU A 59 19.80 21.98 32.16
N LYS A 60 20.49 21.87 33.31
CA LYS A 60 21.95 22.04 33.43
C LYS A 60 22.78 21.13 32.51
N ASN A 61 22.13 20.12 31.90
CA ASN A 61 22.80 19.17 31.01
C ASN A 61 22.66 19.49 29.49
N SER A 62 22.11 20.66 29.10
CA SER A 62 21.98 21.00 27.68
C SER A 62 22.21 22.50 27.41
N ALA A 63 23.40 22.84 26.96
CA ALA A 63 23.84 24.21 26.62
C ALA A 63 22.97 24.91 25.53
N LYS A 64 22.22 24.16 24.74
CA LYS A 64 21.30 24.68 23.72
C LYS A 64 20.03 25.29 24.30
N ILE A 65 19.58 24.77 25.44
CA ILE A 65 18.33 25.17 26.09
C ILE A 65 18.58 26.41 26.98
N GLU A 66 19.78 26.53 27.55
CA GLU A 66 20.18 27.70 28.32
C GLU A 66 20.16 29.00 27.50
N LYS A 67 20.55 28.89 26.21
CA LYS A 67 20.52 30.02 25.24
C LYS A 67 19.08 30.44 24.89
N GLY A 68 18.14 29.48 24.86
CA GLY A 68 16.71 29.74 24.63
C GLY A 68 16.06 30.46 25.81
N ILE A 69 16.39 30.09 27.04
CA ILE A 69 15.83 30.69 28.28
C ILE A 69 16.31 32.13 28.48
N LYS A 70 17.58 32.44 28.25
CA LYS A 70 18.11 33.82 28.27
C LYS A 70 17.46 34.75 27.26
N SER A 71 17.00 34.21 26.13
CA SER A 71 16.17 34.93 25.13
C SER A 71 14.75 35.20 25.61
N LEU A 72 14.22 34.34 26.48
CA LEU A 72 12.87 34.42 27.03
C LEU A 72 12.76 35.45 28.19
N GLU A 73 13.81 35.75 28.90
CA GLU A 73 13.83 36.73 29.98
C GLU A 73 13.75 38.21 29.52
N LYS A 74 13.81 38.47 28.21
CA LYS A 74 13.91 39.83 27.65
C LYS A 74 12.61 40.40 27.05
N GLU A 75 11.49 39.69 26.96
CA GLU A 75 10.30 40.21 26.29
C GLU A 75 8.96 39.80 26.97
N GLU A 76 8.16 40.78 27.43
CA GLU A 76 6.77 40.66 27.93
C GLU A 76 5.73 40.13 26.89
N LYS A 77 6.18 39.80 25.67
CA LYS A 77 5.37 39.20 24.60
C LYS A 77 5.45 37.65 24.53
N ILE A 78 5.81 37.06 25.64
CA ILE A 78 6.34 35.69 25.77
C ILE A 78 5.28 34.62 25.45
N MET A 79 4.01 34.80 25.85
CA MET A 79 3.02 33.72 25.75
C MET A 79 2.58 33.44 24.32
N ILE A 80 2.42 34.48 23.50
CA ILE A 80 2.03 34.33 22.08
C ILE A 80 3.18 33.82 21.22
N LYS A 81 4.43 34.26 21.51
CA LYS A 81 5.63 33.77 20.80
C LYS A 81 6.03 32.36 21.26
N THR A 82 5.83 31.97 22.51
CA THR A 82 6.09 30.61 23.00
C THR A 82 5.21 29.59 22.28
N LEU A 83 3.94 29.90 22.05
CA LEU A 83 3.05 29.09 21.23
C LEU A 83 3.50 28.99 19.76
N SER A 84 4.03 30.10 19.21
CA SER A 84 4.61 30.11 17.85
C SER A 84 5.96 29.38 17.77
N TYR A 85 6.76 29.35 18.83
CA TYR A 85 8.03 28.62 18.88
C TYR A 85 7.85 27.11 19.08
N VAL A 86 6.85 26.70 19.85
CA VAL A 86 6.48 25.27 20.02
C VAL A 86 6.11 24.64 18.67
N SER A 87 5.49 25.40 17.77
CA SER A 87 5.19 24.94 16.43
C SER A 87 6.43 24.74 15.53
N LYS A 88 7.57 25.35 15.88
CA LYS A 88 8.84 25.27 15.13
C LYS A 88 9.86 24.26 15.67
N ILE A 89 9.64 23.70 16.87
CA ILE A 89 10.56 22.73 17.50
C ILE A 89 10.04 21.28 17.31
N ASN A 90 9.98 20.84 16.08
CA ASN A 90 9.42 19.55 15.67
C ASN A 90 10.36 18.34 15.85
N LYS A 91 11.24 18.32 16.87
CA LYS A 91 12.14 17.17 17.07
C LYS A 91 12.06 16.44 18.42
N ASN A 92 11.31 16.97 19.42
CA ASN A 92 11.18 16.32 20.73
C ASN A 92 9.76 16.48 21.31
N GLN A 93 8.74 16.15 20.54
CA GLN A 93 7.32 16.35 20.89
C GLN A 93 6.89 15.65 22.19
N LYS A 94 7.44 14.47 22.51
CA LYS A 94 6.96 13.66 23.64
C LYS A 94 7.37 14.24 25.01
N GLU A 95 8.60 14.70 25.12
CA GLU A 95 9.11 15.29 26.38
C GLU A 95 8.52 16.69 26.62
N MET A 96 8.37 17.50 25.58
CA MET A 96 7.75 18.83 25.67
C MET A 96 6.27 18.75 26.00
N LYS A 97 5.53 17.75 25.51
CA LYS A 97 4.13 17.51 25.85
C LYS A 97 3.97 17.19 27.34
N THR A 98 4.86 16.42 27.92
CA THR A 98 4.85 16.04 29.33
C THR A 98 5.15 17.25 30.22
N ILE A 99 6.16 18.04 29.86
CA ILE A 99 6.54 19.27 30.60
C ILE A 99 5.40 20.32 30.56
N PHE A 100 4.77 20.48 29.37
CA PHE A 100 3.65 21.39 29.18
C PHE A 100 2.41 20.97 30.02
N GLN A 101 2.08 19.69 30.02
CA GLN A 101 0.97 19.15 30.84
C GLN A 101 1.23 19.31 32.34
N GLU A 102 2.46 19.17 32.76
CA GLU A 102 2.85 19.36 34.16
C GLU A 102 2.85 20.83 34.56
N LEU A 103 3.27 21.73 33.67
CA LEU A 103 3.21 23.17 33.83
C LEU A 103 1.74 23.67 33.94
N MET A 104 0.87 23.19 33.07
CA MET A 104 -0.57 23.51 33.06
C MET A 104 -1.28 22.98 34.32
N LYS A 105 -0.92 21.76 34.76
CA LYS A 105 -1.44 21.19 36.03
C LYS A 105 -1.02 21.98 37.23
N ASN A 106 0.21 22.50 37.30
CA ASN A 106 0.75 23.29 38.39
C ASN A 106 0.21 24.72 38.41
N LEU A 107 -0.19 25.27 37.27
CA LEU A 107 -0.81 26.60 37.16
C LEU A 107 -2.27 26.64 37.61
N LYS A 108 -2.88 25.48 37.98
CA LYS A 108 -4.30 25.38 38.40
C LYS A 108 -5.24 26.18 37.48
N ILE A 109 -5.00 26.18 36.18
CA ILE A 109 -5.92 26.76 35.20
C ILE A 109 -7.09 25.79 35.10
N SER A 110 -8.09 25.97 36.00
CA SER A 110 -9.30 25.14 36.10
C SER A 110 -10.22 25.21 34.87
N TYR A 111 -9.75 25.83 33.79
CA TYR A 111 -10.51 25.98 32.53
C TYR A 111 -10.41 24.79 31.61
N ILE A 112 -9.64 23.75 31.96
CA ILE A 112 -9.33 22.60 31.10
C ILE A 112 -10.20 21.36 31.41
N GLU A 113 -11.13 21.47 32.39
CA GLU A 113 -11.94 20.31 32.82
C GLU A 113 -13.24 20.08 32.02
N GLU A 114 -13.61 20.92 31.05
CA GLU A 114 -14.72 20.59 30.15
C GLU A 114 -14.19 19.79 28.97
N GLU A 115 -14.73 18.58 28.75
CA GLU A 115 -14.42 17.65 27.64
C GLU A 115 -14.42 18.30 26.24
N SER A 116 -15.14 19.43 26.09
CA SER A 116 -15.19 20.21 24.85
C SER A 116 -13.88 20.98 24.57
N THR A 117 -13.09 21.33 25.61
CA THR A 117 -11.87 22.13 25.45
C THR A 117 -10.67 21.30 25.05
N ILE A 118 -10.56 20.05 25.50
CA ILE A 118 -9.50 19.12 25.08
C ILE A 118 -9.61 18.79 23.58
N LYS A 119 -10.84 18.63 23.07
CA LYS A 119 -11.09 18.48 21.62
C LYS A 119 -10.75 19.76 20.84
N TYR A 120 -10.88 20.92 21.44
CA TYR A 120 -10.59 22.22 20.83
C TYR A 120 -9.08 22.48 20.70
N GLU A 121 -8.27 22.03 21.66
CA GLU A 121 -6.80 22.18 21.62
C GLU A 121 -6.16 21.30 20.54
N GLU A 122 -6.61 20.07 20.36
CA GLU A 122 -6.15 19.21 19.26
C GLU A 122 -6.45 19.84 17.90
N TYR A 123 -7.55 20.57 17.76
CA TYR A 123 -7.97 21.27 16.54
C TYR A 123 -7.24 22.58 16.28
N TYR A 124 -6.92 23.33 17.30
CA TYR A 124 -6.26 24.64 17.17
C TYR A 124 -4.78 24.52 16.82
N PHE A 125 -4.15 23.41 17.18
CA PHE A 125 -2.72 23.18 16.91
C PHE A 125 -2.44 22.53 15.57
N ASN A 126 -3.37 21.78 15.00
CA ASN A 126 -3.11 20.98 13.80
C ASN A 126 -4.02 21.26 12.60
N GLY A 127 -4.96 22.21 12.71
CA GLY A 127 -5.82 22.70 11.60
C GLY A 127 -6.65 21.62 10.90
N ILE A 128 -6.07 20.49 10.48
CA ILE A 128 -6.73 19.37 9.82
C ILE A 128 -6.22 18.06 10.44
N PRO A 129 -7.10 17.06 10.66
CA PRO A 129 -6.71 15.78 11.23
C PRO A 129 -5.70 15.03 10.37
N ILE A 130 -4.76 14.36 11.03
CA ILE A 130 -3.78 13.48 10.36
C ILE A 130 -4.50 12.22 9.89
N PRO A 131 -4.24 11.72 8.65
CA PRO A 131 -4.74 10.44 8.20
C PRO A 131 -4.30 9.29 9.11
N LYS A 132 -5.23 8.37 9.40
CA LYS A 132 -5.02 7.19 10.26
C LYS A 132 -5.52 5.92 9.56
N ASP A 133 -5.41 4.78 10.28
CA ASP A 133 -5.81 3.46 9.79
C ASP A 133 -5.24 3.19 8.40
N ILE A 134 -3.93 3.42 8.26
CA ILE A 134 -3.23 3.22 7.00
C ILE A 134 -3.04 1.71 6.78
N GLU A 135 -3.69 1.19 5.74
CA GLU A 135 -3.67 -0.22 5.37
C GLU A 135 -3.09 -0.40 3.97
N PHE A 136 -2.36 -1.52 3.77
CA PHE A 136 -1.86 -1.92 2.47
C PHE A 136 -2.60 -3.16 1.99
N LYS A 137 -3.07 -3.12 0.74
CA LYS A 137 -3.74 -4.25 0.08
C LYS A 137 -3.16 -4.45 -1.32
N GLU A 138 -3.50 -5.57 -1.94
CA GLU A 138 -3.08 -5.88 -3.31
C GLU A 138 -1.56 -5.70 -3.51
N ILE A 139 -0.77 -6.24 -2.54
CA ILE A 139 0.69 -6.09 -2.58
C ILE A 139 1.26 -7.02 -3.65
N GLY A 140 1.75 -6.43 -4.72
CA GLY A 140 2.45 -7.10 -5.83
C GLY A 140 3.97 -6.92 -5.75
N SER A 141 4.66 -7.29 -6.83
CA SER A 141 6.10 -7.08 -6.98
C SER A 141 6.46 -5.64 -7.36
N ASN A 142 5.60 -4.99 -8.12
CA ASN A 142 5.82 -3.64 -8.67
C ASN A 142 4.67 -2.68 -8.38
N SER A 143 3.75 -3.05 -7.49
CA SER A 143 2.62 -2.23 -7.09
C SER A 143 2.06 -2.65 -5.74
N PHE A 144 1.35 -1.74 -5.08
CA PHE A 144 0.53 -1.98 -3.91
C PHE A 144 -0.52 -0.88 -3.78
N LYS A 145 -1.63 -1.17 -3.12
CA LYS A 145 -2.71 -0.22 -2.89
C LYS A 145 -2.70 0.22 -1.43
N ILE A 146 -2.81 1.52 -1.22
CA ILE A 146 -2.85 2.15 0.10
C ILE A 146 -4.27 2.61 0.36
N PHE A 147 -4.77 2.40 1.58
CA PHE A 147 -6.03 2.93 2.10
C PHE A 147 -5.77 3.68 3.38
N TRP A 148 -6.55 4.72 3.64
CA TRP A 148 -6.48 5.48 4.89
C TRP A 148 -7.84 6.03 5.25
N LYS A 149 -7.98 6.48 6.51
CA LYS A 149 -9.15 7.16 7.01
C LYS A 149 -8.77 8.50 7.61
N ILE A 150 -9.75 9.36 7.74
CA ILE A 150 -9.66 10.62 8.45
C ILE A 150 -10.87 10.77 9.36
N ASP A 151 -10.63 11.07 10.62
CA ASP A 151 -11.68 11.23 11.63
C ASP A 151 -11.94 12.70 11.96
N ASN A 152 -13.04 12.95 12.64
CA ASN A 152 -13.35 14.25 13.27
C ASN A 152 -13.46 15.48 12.34
N ILE A 153 -13.63 15.31 11.05
CA ILE A 153 -13.77 16.41 10.08
C ILE A 153 -15.03 17.27 10.34
N ASN A 154 -16.08 16.66 10.88
CA ASN A 154 -17.38 17.32 11.10
C ASN A 154 -17.30 18.53 12.04
N ILE A 155 -16.24 18.63 12.86
CA ILE A 155 -16.03 19.74 13.80
C ILE A 155 -15.57 21.01 13.07
N LEU A 156 -14.96 20.86 11.87
CA LEU A 156 -14.42 21.98 11.10
C LEU A 156 -15.44 22.56 10.08
N ASN A 157 -16.65 22.00 9.97
CA ASN A 157 -17.61 22.32 8.90
C ASN A 157 -17.01 22.26 7.48
N ILE A 158 -16.01 21.43 7.25
CA ILE A 158 -15.38 21.21 5.97
C ILE A 158 -16.01 19.97 5.34
N ASP A 159 -16.43 20.06 4.06
CA ASP A 159 -16.86 18.87 3.32
C ASP A 159 -15.65 17.94 3.14
N LYS A 160 -15.83 16.66 3.49
CA LYS A 160 -14.80 15.61 3.29
C LYS A 160 -14.23 15.59 1.88
N LYS A 161 -15.06 15.92 0.88
CA LYS A 161 -14.67 15.97 -0.53
C LYS A 161 -13.69 17.09 -0.88
N GLU A 162 -13.60 18.11 -0.04
CA GLU A 162 -12.68 19.22 -0.25
C GLU A 162 -11.30 18.98 0.38
N ILE A 163 -11.20 17.96 1.23
CA ILE A 163 -9.92 17.58 1.83
C ILE A 163 -9.10 16.81 0.80
N LYS A 164 -7.88 17.24 0.63
CA LYS A 164 -6.89 16.55 -0.20
C LYS A 164 -5.87 15.86 0.69
N TYR A 165 -5.23 14.85 0.12
CA TYR A 165 -4.18 14.07 0.75
C TYR A 165 -2.93 14.12 -0.11
N ARG A 166 -1.79 14.13 0.55
CA ARG A 166 -0.49 13.97 -0.10
C ARG A 166 0.20 12.76 0.49
N ILE A 167 0.72 11.90 -0.40
CA ILE A 167 1.50 10.74 -0.02
C ILE A 167 2.91 10.93 -0.53
N GLU A 168 3.87 10.70 0.34
CA GLU A 168 5.27 10.68 0.00
C GLU A 168 5.89 9.31 0.33
N ILE A 169 6.83 8.90 -0.51
CA ILE A 169 7.50 7.60 -0.42
C ILE A 169 9.02 7.75 -0.60
N ARG A 170 9.75 6.82 0.02
CA ARG A 170 11.16 6.58 -0.27
C ARG A 170 11.49 5.10 -0.07
N LYS A 171 12.61 4.62 -0.60
CA LYS A 171 13.13 3.29 -0.25
C LYS A 171 13.69 3.31 1.17
N GLU A 172 13.45 2.22 1.91
CA GLU A 172 14.04 2.04 3.23
C GLU A 172 15.57 2.08 3.14
N ASN A 173 16.21 2.71 4.12
CA ASN A 173 17.66 2.87 4.20
C ASN A 173 18.30 3.63 3.01
N SER A 174 17.51 4.24 2.12
CA SER A 174 18.08 5.15 1.11
C SER A 174 18.47 6.48 1.77
N LYS A 175 19.43 7.17 1.15
CA LYS A 175 19.76 8.56 1.51
C LYS A 175 18.82 9.56 0.85
N ASP A 176 17.88 9.08 0.03
CA ASP A 176 16.95 9.91 -0.72
C ASP A 176 15.94 10.59 0.21
N GLU A 177 15.56 11.80 -0.14
CA GLU A 177 14.44 12.47 0.48
C GLU A 177 13.11 11.78 0.08
N PHE A 178 12.06 12.03 0.87
CA PHE A 178 10.72 11.58 0.49
C PHE A 178 10.27 12.27 -0.80
N SER A 179 9.77 11.49 -1.74
CA SER A 179 9.21 11.97 -3.00
C SER A 179 7.70 11.84 -3.02
N GLN A 180 7.02 12.86 -3.52
CA GLN A 180 5.56 12.84 -3.65
C GLN A 180 5.13 11.88 -4.75
N ILE A 181 4.18 10.98 -4.42
CA ILE A 181 3.58 10.02 -5.37
C ILE A 181 2.09 10.23 -5.60
N TYR A 182 1.43 10.95 -4.71
CA TYR A 182 0.00 11.21 -4.83
C TYR A 182 -0.36 12.57 -4.24
N GLU A 183 -1.31 13.26 -4.90
CA GLU A 183 -2.06 14.37 -4.36
C GLU A 183 -3.47 14.34 -4.94
N GLY A 184 -4.47 14.23 -4.08
CA GLY A 184 -5.88 14.13 -4.47
C GLY A 184 -6.81 14.00 -3.28
N ASN A 185 -8.10 13.83 -3.53
CA ASN A 185 -9.16 13.77 -2.51
C ASN A 185 -9.68 12.35 -2.24
N GLU A 186 -9.22 11.35 -2.97
CA GLU A 186 -9.57 9.96 -2.70
C GLU A 186 -8.86 9.47 -1.44
N ASN A 187 -9.47 8.50 -0.75
CA ASN A 187 -8.93 7.88 0.47
C ASN A 187 -8.23 6.54 0.21
N ASN A 188 -7.85 6.30 -1.03
CA ASN A 188 -7.03 5.18 -1.46
C ASN A 188 -6.21 5.56 -2.70
N TYR A 189 -5.09 4.87 -2.91
CA TYR A 189 -4.25 5.08 -4.07
C TYR A 189 -3.50 3.81 -4.46
N LEU A 190 -3.45 3.51 -5.77
CA LEU A 190 -2.64 2.43 -6.33
C LEU A 190 -1.26 2.97 -6.70
N VAL A 191 -0.25 2.57 -5.96
CA VAL A 191 1.16 2.88 -6.22
C VAL A 191 1.71 1.86 -7.21
N LYS A 192 2.16 2.30 -8.39
CA LYS A 192 2.69 1.43 -9.46
C LYS A 192 3.91 1.99 -10.18
N ASP A 193 4.14 3.29 -10.08
CA ASP A 193 5.23 3.93 -10.80
C ASP A 193 6.52 3.86 -9.98
N LYS A 194 7.61 3.40 -10.60
CA LYS A 194 8.95 3.30 -10.00
C LYS A 194 9.03 2.40 -8.76
N ILE A 195 8.13 1.42 -8.66
CA ILE A 195 8.15 0.44 -7.59
C ILE A 195 8.94 -0.79 -8.04
N GLU A 196 9.91 -1.17 -7.24
CA GLU A 196 10.79 -2.31 -7.47
C GLU A 196 10.34 -3.52 -6.66
N LYS A 197 10.60 -4.72 -7.19
CA LYS A 197 10.30 -5.98 -6.50
C LYS A 197 11.22 -6.19 -5.29
N ASN A 198 10.74 -6.95 -4.30
CA ASN A 198 11.48 -7.32 -3.10
C ASN A 198 12.09 -6.13 -2.34
N THR A 199 11.46 -4.96 -2.42
CA THR A 199 11.97 -3.71 -1.88
C THR A 199 11.06 -3.19 -0.78
N THR A 200 11.63 -2.78 0.34
CA THR A 200 10.90 -2.12 1.42
C THR A 200 10.85 -0.62 1.16
N TYR A 201 9.65 -0.08 1.23
CA TYR A 201 9.38 1.34 1.11
C TYR A 201 8.90 1.90 2.43
N GLU A 202 9.29 3.12 2.73
CA GLU A 202 8.79 3.98 3.79
C GLU A 202 7.87 5.02 3.18
N LEU A 203 6.69 5.21 3.74
CA LEU A 203 5.75 6.22 3.30
C LEU A 203 5.09 6.95 4.46
N ARG A 204 4.62 8.15 4.17
CA ARG A 204 3.88 9.02 5.08
C ARG A 204 2.79 9.76 4.33
N ILE A 205 1.72 10.09 5.04
CA ILE A 205 0.53 10.74 4.46
C ILE A 205 0.20 11.98 5.30
N CYS A 206 -0.12 13.08 4.65
CA CYS A 206 -0.74 14.23 5.30
C CYS A 206 -2.05 14.60 4.58
N SER A 207 -2.91 15.31 5.29
CA SER A 207 -4.12 15.92 4.73
C SER A 207 -3.96 17.43 4.63
N PHE A 208 -4.67 18.06 3.69
CA PHE A 208 -4.67 19.51 3.58
C PHE A 208 -5.99 20.02 3.01
N TYR A 209 -6.31 21.26 3.37
CA TYR A 209 -7.44 22.01 2.88
C TYR A 209 -7.01 23.45 2.68
N LYS A 210 -7.06 23.95 1.45
CA LYS A 210 -6.49 25.25 1.07
C LYS A 210 -5.02 25.34 1.54
N ASP A 211 -4.68 26.33 2.33
CA ASP A 211 -3.33 26.57 2.84
C ASP A 211 -3.04 25.90 4.19
N ILE A 212 -4.02 25.15 4.73
CA ILE A 212 -3.88 24.46 6.03
C ILE A 212 -3.46 23.03 5.76
N ILE A 213 -2.32 22.61 6.33
CA ILE A 213 -1.73 21.28 6.16
C ILE A 213 -1.62 20.62 7.54
N SER A 214 -2.01 19.35 7.63
CA SER A 214 -1.79 18.53 8.84
C SER A 214 -0.30 18.22 9.03
N ASN A 215 0.05 17.73 10.22
CA ASN A 215 1.29 17.01 10.37
C ASN A 215 1.28 15.73 9.51
N TRP A 216 2.46 15.19 9.23
CA TRP A 216 2.60 13.88 8.59
C TRP A 216 2.17 12.76 9.55
N SER A 217 1.61 11.69 9.00
CA SER A 217 1.41 10.44 9.74
C SER A 217 2.77 9.88 10.22
N ASP A 218 2.72 8.90 11.11
CA ASP A 218 3.88 8.05 11.35
C ASP A 218 4.37 7.43 10.04
N ILE A 219 5.65 7.04 10.01
CA ILE A 219 6.22 6.35 8.84
C ILE A 219 5.73 4.91 8.85
N HIS A 220 5.07 4.53 7.76
CA HIS A 220 4.59 3.17 7.51
C HIS A 220 5.52 2.46 6.53
N LYS A 221 5.76 1.16 6.77
CA LYS A 221 6.64 0.36 5.93
C LYS A 221 5.85 -0.69 5.17
N ILE A 222 6.19 -0.87 3.91
CA ILE A 222 5.63 -1.90 3.05
C ILE A 222 6.74 -2.57 2.23
N LYS A 223 6.76 -3.89 2.23
CA LYS A 223 7.67 -4.66 1.39
C LYS A 223 6.91 -5.23 0.19
N THR A 224 7.38 -4.90 -1.01
CA THR A 224 6.86 -5.47 -2.24
C THR A 224 7.23 -6.94 -2.37
N LYS A 225 6.40 -7.70 -3.09
CA LYS A 225 6.69 -9.11 -3.35
C LYS A 225 7.87 -9.28 -4.31
N ASN A 226 8.45 -10.46 -4.29
CA ASN A 226 9.49 -10.81 -5.25
C ASN A 226 8.90 -11.09 -6.65
N LEU A 227 7.69 -11.64 -6.69
CA LEU A 227 6.98 -12.02 -7.91
C LEU A 227 5.51 -11.59 -7.86
N ASP A 228 4.98 -11.08 -8.98
CA ASP A 228 3.54 -10.88 -9.19
C ASP A 228 2.92 -12.16 -9.77
N CYS A 229 2.63 -13.13 -8.93
CA CYS A 229 1.96 -14.38 -9.29
C CYS A 229 0.69 -14.57 -8.44
N LEU A 230 -0.46 -14.50 -9.06
CA LEU A 230 -1.75 -14.68 -8.38
C LEU A 230 -2.00 -16.14 -8.00
N ILE A 231 -1.59 -17.08 -8.88
CA ILE A 231 -1.79 -18.52 -8.70
C ILE A 231 -1.07 -19.04 -7.46
N LEU A 232 0.17 -18.59 -7.21
CA LEU A 232 0.98 -19.04 -6.06
C LEU A 232 0.82 -18.16 -4.83
N ASN A 233 0.27 -16.94 -4.98
CA ASN A 233 0.20 -15.95 -3.93
C ASN A 233 -0.58 -16.44 -2.71
N GLY A 234 0.07 -16.39 -1.55
CA GLY A 234 -0.55 -16.74 -0.26
C GLY A 234 -0.68 -18.24 0.00
N LEU A 235 -0.11 -19.10 -0.86
CA LEU A 235 0.02 -20.52 -0.56
C LEU A 235 1.10 -20.73 0.51
N GLU A 236 0.88 -21.67 1.40
CA GLU A 236 1.87 -22.04 2.43
C GLU A 236 3.24 -22.40 1.83
N LYS A 237 3.23 -23.08 0.67
CA LYS A 237 4.42 -23.53 -0.06
C LYS A 237 4.83 -22.63 -1.22
N GLU A 238 4.41 -21.36 -1.27
CA GLU A 238 4.71 -20.43 -2.36
C GLU A 238 6.20 -20.40 -2.72
N ASN A 239 7.05 -20.20 -1.71
CA ASN A 239 8.50 -20.15 -1.91
C ASN A 239 9.11 -21.48 -2.38
N GLU A 240 8.59 -22.62 -1.87
CA GLU A 240 9.02 -23.96 -2.28
C GLU A 240 8.70 -24.20 -3.76
N TYR A 241 7.50 -23.85 -4.20
CA TYR A 241 7.08 -23.99 -5.60
C TYR A 241 7.89 -23.11 -6.56
N LEU A 242 8.14 -21.86 -6.18
CA LEU A 242 8.99 -20.96 -6.94
C LEU A 242 10.43 -21.50 -7.04
N GLN A 243 10.99 -21.99 -5.94
CA GLN A 243 12.31 -22.58 -5.93
C GLN A 243 12.41 -23.79 -6.88
N LYS A 244 11.39 -24.67 -6.86
CA LYS A 244 11.32 -25.82 -7.78
C LYS A 244 11.28 -25.39 -9.25
N ILE A 245 10.49 -24.38 -9.60
CA ILE A 245 10.43 -23.84 -10.95
C ILE A 245 11.80 -23.32 -11.38
N TYR A 246 12.49 -22.56 -10.51
CA TYR A 246 13.84 -22.06 -10.82
C TYR A 246 14.88 -23.17 -10.94
N GLU A 247 14.84 -24.19 -10.06
CA GLU A 247 15.70 -25.37 -10.18
C GLU A 247 15.48 -26.11 -11.52
N TRP A 248 14.24 -26.32 -11.92
CA TRP A 248 13.91 -27.06 -13.15
C TRP A 248 14.27 -26.30 -14.42
N THR A 249 14.16 -24.98 -14.41
CA THR A 249 14.40 -24.13 -15.59
C THR A 249 15.83 -23.61 -15.68
N GLY A 250 16.56 -23.54 -14.55
CA GLY A 250 17.89 -22.95 -14.49
C GLY A 250 17.90 -21.42 -14.53
N TYR A 251 16.73 -20.78 -14.43
CA TYR A 251 16.59 -19.32 -14.36
C TYR A 251 16.49 -18.85 -12.90
N LYS A 252 16.70 -17.55 -12.64
CA LYS A 252 16.75 -16.99 -11.27
C LYS A 252 15.57 -16.13 -10.93
N SER A 253 14.87 -15.63 -11.93
CA SER A 253 13.68 -14.79 -11.76
C SER A 253 12.78 -14.88 -12.97
N MET A 254 11.55 -14.40 -12.81
CA MET A 254 10.58 -14.34 -13.89
C MET A 254 9.68 -13.10 -13.73
N ASP A 255 9.20 -12.58 -14.86
CA ASP A 255 8.30 -11.42 -14.91
C ASP A 255 6.99 -11.81 -15.61
N LEU A 256 5.86 -11.34 -15.07
CA LEU A 256 4.54 -11.63 -15.57
C LEU A 256 4.31 -10.96 -16.94
N LEU A 257 4.08 -11.74 -17.97
CA LEU A 257 3.65 -11.29 -19.30
C LEU A 257 2.13 -11.19 -19.41
N TYR A 258 1.46 -12.26 -19.03
CA TYR A 258 0.03 -12.44 -19.24
C TYR A 258 -0.65 -13.06 -18.03
N ARG A 259 -1.89 -12.62 -17.77
CA ARG A 259 -2.80 -13.16 -16.75
C ARG A 259 -4.22 -13.15 -17.30
N ALA A 260 -4.86 -14.31 -17.41
CA ALA A 260 -6.14 -14.46 -18.08
C ALA A 260 -7.27 -13.65 -17.47
N THR A 261 -7.35 -13.58 -16.12
CA THR A 261 -8.36 -12.75 -15.42
C THR A 261 -8.15 -11.24 -15.58
N ARG A 262 -6.93 -10.79 -15.91
CA ARG A 262 -6.60 -9.38 -16.13
C ARG A 262 -6.72 -8.96 -17.59
N ASP A 263 -6.22 -9.80 -18.49
CA ASP A 263 -5.99 -9.44 -19.89
C ASP A 263 -7.07 -9.96 -20.83
N GLY A 264 -7.83 -10.99 -20.41
CA GLY A 264 -8.76 -11.77 -21.23
C GLY A 264 -8.28 -13.18 -21.44
N SER A 265 -9.18 -14.15 -21.59
CA SER A 265 -8.86 -15.60 -21.70
C SER A 265 -8.87 -16.15 -23.13
N GLU A 266 -9.04 -15.28 -24.10
CA GLU A 266 -8.97 -15.61 -25.52
C GLU A 266 -7.53 -15.91 -25.95
N SER A 267 -7.36 -16.93 -26.82
CA SER A 267 -6.04 -17.39 -27.29
C SER A 267 -5.23 -16.28 -27.97
N ASN A 268 -5.89 -15.45 -28.79
CA ASN A 268 -5.24 -14.34 -29.47
C ASN A 268 -4.66 -13.30 -28.49
N VAL A 269 -5.29 -13.10 -27.32
CA VAL A 269 -4.76 -12.20 -26.27
C VAL A 269 -3.49 -12.78 -25.66
N PHE A 270 -3.46 -14.09 -25.38
CA PHE A 270 -2.26 -14.80 -24.95
C PHE A 270 -1.13 -14.61 -25.98
N HIS A 271 -1.38 -14.89 -27.26
CA HIS A 271 -0.37 -14.74 -28.30
C HIS A 271 0.14 -13.32 -28.48
N ASN A 272 -0.76 -12.32 -28.47
CA ASN A 272 -0.38 -10.91 -28.53
C ASN A 272 0.59 -10.48 -27.42
N LYS A 273 0.54 -11.13 -26.26
CA LYS A 273 1.37 -10.82 -25.10
C LYS A 273 2.64 -11.66 -25.01
N CYS A 274 2.57 -12.91 -25.47
CA CYS A 274 3.59 -13.93 -25.19
C CYS A 274 4.44 -14.30 -26.40
N ASP A 275 4.00 -14.03 -27.62
CA ASP A 275 4.79 -14.32 -28.81
C ASP A 275 6.09 -13.53 -28.85
N ASN A 276 7.16 -14.19 -29.28
CA ASN A 276 8.50 -13.63 -29.41
C ASN A 276 9.12 -13.10 -28.07
N GLN A 277 8.60 -13.55 -26.90
CA GLN A 277 9.12 -13.13 -25.61
C GLN A 277 10.26 -14.00 -25.06
N GLY A 278 10.67 -15.05 -25.77
CA GLY A 278 11.66 -16.03 -25.34
C GLY A 278 11.04 -17.18 -24.55
N PRO A 279 11.85 -17.95 -23.80
CA PRO A 279 11.36 -19.04 -22.97
C PRO A 279 10.39 -18.53 -21.89
N THR A 280 9.30 -19.29 -21.67
CA THR A 280 8.25 -18.94 -20.72
C THR A 280 7.86 -20.08 -19.80
N ILE A 281 7.38 -19.74 -18.60
CA ILE A 281 6.60 -20.62 -17.73
C ILE A 281 5.14 -20.22 -17.85
N CYS A 282 4.30 -21.22 -18.12
CA CYS A 282 2.85 -21.15 -17.99
C CYS A 282 2.44 -21.79 -16.68
N LEU A 283 1.65 -21.08 -15.85
CA LEU A 283 1.02 -21.60 -14.65
C LEU A 283 -0.48 -21.63 -14.84
N PHE A 284 -1.09 -22.72 -14.40
CA PHE A 284 -2.53 -22.95 -14.51
C PHE A 284 -3.09 -23.34 -13.15
N LYS A 285 -4.25 -22.78 -12.81
CA LYS A 285 -5.07 -23.20 -11.68
C LYS A 285 -6.45 -23.57 -12.20
N ASN A 286 -6.86 -24.83 -12.03
CA ASN A 286 -8.17 -25.29 -12.48
C ASN A 286 -9.27 -25.09 -11.40
N GLU A 287 -10.52 -25.38 -11.74
CA GLU A 287 -11.68 -25.26 -10.84
C GLU A 287 -11.60 -26.15 -9.59
N LYS A 288 -10.80 -27.22 -9.63
CA LYS A 288 -10.57 -28.13 -8.50
C LYS A 288 -9.32 -27.76 -7.67
N ASP A 289 -8.81 -26.55 -7.88
CA ASP A 289 -7.64 -25.99 -7.19
C ASP A 289 -6.32 -26.74 -7.43
N ASN A 290 -6.25 -27.62 -8.43
CA ASN A 290 -4.99 -28.16 -8.87
C ASN A 290 -4.15 -27.07 -9.51
N ILE A 291 -2.87 -27.02 -9.16
CA ILE A 291 -1.87 -26.09 -9.71
C ILE A 291 -0.85 -26.91 -10.49
N PHE A 292 -0.73 -26.60 -11.75
CA PHE A 292 0.19 -27.25 -12.66
C PHE A 292 0.71 -26.24 -13.67
N GLY A 293 1.62 -26.63 -14.53
CA GLY A 293 2.16 -25.73 -15.54
C GLY A 293 2.99 -26.41 -16.59
N ALA A 294 3.60 -25.57 -17.41
CA ALA A 294 4.46 -26.00 -18.49
C ALA A 294 5.57 -24.99 -18.75
N TYR A 295 6.74 -25.48 -19.12
CA TYR A 295 7.87 -24.70 -19.57
C TYR A 295 8.03 -24.84 -21.07
N ALA A 296 7.96 -23.76 -21.82
CA ALA A 296 8.34 -23.68 -23.22
C ALA A 296 9.77 -23.14 -23.32
N SER A 297 10.69 -23.95 -23.80
CA SER A 297 12.12 -23.58 -23.93
C SER A 297 12.40 -22.60 -25.07
N ILE A 298 11.41 -22.37 -25.92
CA ILE A 298 11.46 -21.46 -27.08
C ILE A 298 10.38 -20.39 -26.98
N SER A 299 10.50 -19.35 -27.79
CA SER A 299 9.42 -18.35 -27.93
C SER A 299 8.17 -18.94 -28.54
N TRP A 300 7.02 -18.51 -28.07
CA TRP A 300 5.75 -18.70 -28.78
C TRP A 300 5.75 -17.94 -30.11
N ALA A 301 4.96 -18.45 -31.06
CA ALA A 301 4.66 -17.82 -32.33
C ALA A 301 3.22 -18.16 -32.74
N SER A 302 2.70 -17.51 -33.78
CA SER A 302 1.34 -17.77 -34.29
C SER A 302 1.44 -18.27 -35.75
N ASP A 303 2.22 -19.32 -35.96
CA ASP A 303 2.58 -19.81 -37.29
C ASP A 303 1.91 -21.13 -37.67
N ASN A 304 1.07 -21.66 -36.83
CA ASN A 304 0.25 -22.86 -37.05
C ASN A 304 1.08 -24.14 -37.22
N ASN A 305 2.25 -24.22 -36.56
CA ASN A 305 3.18 -25.33 -36.68
C ASN A 305 3.56 -25.94 -35.34
N TYR A 306 3.97 -27.24 -35.41
CA TYR A 306 4.71 -27.85 -34.34
C TYR A 306 6.18 -27.41 -34.36
N HIS A 307 6.74 -27.27 -33.19
CA HIS A 307 8.13 -26.87 -33.01
C HIS A 307 8.92 -27.83 -32.15
N ASN A 308 10.19 -27.98 -32.52
CA ASN A 308 11.18 -28.57 -31.64
C ASN A 308 11.48 -27.61 -30.53
N ALA A 309 11.20 -28.04 -29.29
CA ALA A 309 11.46 -27.26 -28.07
C ALA A 309 12.09 -28.18 -27.03
N GLU A 310 13.27 -28.72 -27.37
CA GLU A 310 14.06 -29.57 -26.45
C GLU A 310 14.27 -28.89 -25.10
N GLY A 311 14.13 -29.66 -24.04
CA GLY A 311 14.19 -29.15 -22.66
C GLY A 311 12.86 -28.62 -22.14
N SER A 312 11.82 -28.48 -22.95
CA SER A 312 10.47 -28.18 -22.47
C SER A 312 9.93 -29.29 -21.57
N PHE A 313 9.05 -28.94 -20.64
CA PHE A 313 8.45 -29.91 -19.71
C PHE A 313 7.08 -29.44 -19.23
N LEU A 314 6.25 -30.41 -18.86
CA LEU A 314 5.06 -30.17 -18.05
C LEU A 314 5.40 -30.39 -16.58
N PHE A 315 4.58 -29.88 -15.65
CA PHE A 315 4.77 -30.11 -14.22
C PHE A 315 3.48 -29.99 -13.43
N THR A 316 3.41 -30.66 -12.28
CA THR A 316 2.39 -30.44 -11.26
C THR A 316 3.02 -29.87 -10.00
N LEU A 317 2.31 -28.94 -9.33
CA LEU A 317 2.67 -28.42 -8.01
C LEU A 317 1.71 -28.94 -6.94
N THR A 318 0.40 -28.90 -7.23
CA THR A 318 -0.65 -29.49 -6.38
C THR A 318 -1.61 -30.30 -7.24
N ASN A 319 -2.06 -31.43 -6.74
CA ASN A 319 -2.95 -32.33 -7.45
C ASN A 319 -3.79 -33.18 -6.48
N ILE A 320 -4.85 -33.80 -6.98
CA ILE A 320 -5.78 -34.64 -6.19
C ILE A 320 -5.12 -35.87 -5.55
N HIS A 321 -3.96 -36.28 -6.02
CA HIS A 321 -3.24 -37.47 -5.50
C HIS A 321 -2.29 -37.13 -4.37
N GLY A 322 -2.12 -35.83 -4.03
CA GLY A 322 -1.19 -35.39 -2.99
C GLY A 322 0.28 -35.71 -3.26
N THR A 323 0.65 -35.87 -4.56
CA THR A 323 2.06 -36.13 -4.92
C THR A 323 2.87 -34.85 -4.78
N GLU A 324 4.17 -35.02 -4.49
CA GLU A 324 5.11 -33.90 -4.47
C GLU A 324 5.20 -33.23 -5.86
N PRO A 325 5.64 -31.94 -5.90
CA PRO A 325 5.91 -31.25 -7.15
C PRO A 325 6.77 -32.08 -8.10
N THR A 326 6.24 -32.37 -9.28
CA THR A 326 6.86 -33.30 -10.22
C THR A 326 6.94 -32.72 -11.62
N LYS A 327 8.12 -32.87 -12.23
CA LYS A 327 8.43 -32.46 -13.60
C LYS A 327 8.24 -33.62 -14.58
N TYR A 328 7.57 -33.40 -15.70
CA TYR A 328 7.35 -34.33 -16.80
C TYR A 328 8.16 -33.83 -18.02
N PRO A 329 9.40 -34.29 -18.22
CA PRO A 329 10.24 -33.80 -19.29
C PRO A 329 9.74 -34.29 -20.67
N ASN A 330 9.95 -33.51 -21.69
CA ASN A 330 9.85 -33.99 -23.05
C ASN A 330 11.00 -34.95 -23.33
N THR A 331 10.70 -36.23 -23.51
CA THR A 331 11.67 -37.28 -23.77
C THR A 331 11.42 -38.03 -25.08
N GLN A 332 10.34 -37.67 -25.76
CA GLN A 332 9.89 -38.31 -27.02
C GLN A 332 9.40 -37.24 -28.01
N ASN A 333 9.49 -37.51 -29.26
CA ASN A 333 8.93 -36.66 -30.33
C ASN A 333 9.23 -35.15 -30.16
N TYR A 334 10.51 -34.81 -29.97
CA TYR A 334 10.97 -33.44 -29.70
C TYR A 334 10.48 -32.42 -30.77
N ASN A 335 10.31 -32.85 -32.03
CA ASN A 335 9.80 -32.01 -33.11
C ASN A 335 8.33 -31.57 -32.90
N HIS A 336 7.63 -32.18 -31.95
CA HIS A 336 6.25 -31.89 -31.60
C HIS A 336 6.16 -31.48 -30.12
N ALA A 337 7.17 -30.82 -29.60
CA ALA A 337 7.20 -30.44 -28.18
C ALA A 337 6.15 -29.37 -27.86
N VAL A 338 5.96 -28.39 -28.73
CA VAL A 338 4.96 -27.32 -28.60
C VAL A 338 4.25 -27.10 -29.93
N TYR A 339 3.02 -26.62 -29.88
CA TYR A 339 2.22 -26.26 -31.05
C TYR A 339 1.78 -24.80 -30.96
N HIS A 340 2.04 -24.02 -32.00
CA HIS A 340 1.87 -22.59 -32.07
C HIS A 340 0.72 -22.17 -32.97
N ASP A 341 -0.51 -22.25 -32.51
CA ASP A 341 -1.71 -21.84 -33.23
C ASP A 341 -2.39 -20.67 -32.53
N ILE A 342 -2.64 -19.58 -33.25
CA ILE A 342 -3.27 -18.36 -32.70
C ILE A 342 -4.68 -18.62 -32.11
N GLY A 343 -5.36 -19.67 -32.59
CA GLY A 343 -6.66 -20.09 -32.07
C GLY A 343 -6.59 -20.91 -30.78
N TYR A 344 -5.39 -21.32 -30.37
CA TYR A 344 -5.16 -22.16 -29.20
C TYR A 344 -4.39 -21.38 -28.14
N GLY A 345 -4.64 -21.67 -26.87
CA GLY A 345 -3.72 -21.29 -25.80
C GLY A 345 -2.45 -22.15 -25.83
N PRO A 346 -1.63 -22.12 -24.79
CA PRO A 346 -0.43 -22.92 -24.70
C PRO A 346 -0.73 -24.40 -24.97
N THR A 347 -0.10 -24.98 -25.97
CA THR A 347 -0.32 -26.36 -26.39
C THR A 347 1.01 -27.09 -26.48
N PHE A 348 1.08 -28.26 -25.81
CA PHE A 348 2.29 -29.06 -25.68
C PHE A 348 2.01 -30.50 -26.13
N GLY A 349 2.98 -31.05 -26.88
CA GLY A 349 2.92 -32.43 -27.36
C GLY A 349 2.19 -32.60 -28.68
N GLY A 350 2.59 -33.63 -29.49
CA GLY A 350 2.08 -33.85 -30.82
C GLY A 350 0.61 -34.26 -30.93
N ASN A 351 0.06 -34.88 -29.88
CA ASN A 351 -1.38 -35.15 -29.74
C ASN A 351 -2.00 -34.25 -28.70
N HIS A 352 -1.38 -33.08 -28.44
CA HIS A 352 -1.78 -32.14 -27.38
C HIS A 352 -1.79 -32.83 -26.03
N ASP A 353 -0.62 -33.30 -25.55
CA ASP A 353 -0.46 -33.89 -24.23
C ASP A 353 -0.97 -32.92 -23.13
N LEU A 354 -0.86 -31.61 -23.38
CA LEU A 354 -1.57 -30.55 -22.66
C LEU A 354 -2.09 -29.52 -23.66
N TYR A 355 -3.38 -29.25 -23.60
CA TYR A 355 -4.06 -28.27 -24.46
C TYR A 355 -4.85 -27.28 -23.62
N ILE A 356 -4.61 -26.00 -23.84
CA ILE A 356 -5.40 -24.92 -23.24
C ILE A 356 -6.29 -24.32 -24.34
N CYS A 357 -7.60 -24.41 -24.15
CA CYS A 357 -8.56 -23.97 -25.18
C CYS A 357 -8.68 -22.44 -25.22
N ASN A 358 -9.18 -21.94 -26.34
CA ASN A 358 -9.64 -20.57 -26.46
C ASN A 358 -10.73 -20.27 -25.40
N ASN A 359 -10.68 -19.09 -24.79
CA ASN A 359 -11.60 -18.67 -23.74
C ASN A 359 -11.63 -19.63 -22.52
N CYS A 360 -10.46 -20.06 -22.08
CA CYS A 360 -10.25 -21.15 -21.10
C CYS A 360 -10.86 -20.89 -19.70
N LEU A 361 -11.13 -19.65 -19.34
CA LEU A 361 -11.82 -19.33 -18.07
C LEU A 361 -13.33 -19.57 -18.13
N ASN A 362 -13.89 -19.69 -19.34
CA ASN A 362 -15.33 -19.87 -19.55
C ASN A 362 -15.69 -21.22 -20.21
N SER A 363 -14.66 -22.01 -20.61
CA SER A 363 -14.82 -23.28 -21.31
C SER A 363 -14.10 -24.41 -20.55
N ASN A 364 -14.70 -25.60 -20.54
CA ASN A 364 -14.11 -26.83 -20.00
C ASN A 364 -13.44 -27.69 -21.08
N SER A 365 -13.10 -27.10 -22.23
CA SER A 365 -12.51 -27.81 -23.37
C SER A 365 -10.99 -27.91 -23.32
N SER A 366 -10.32 -27.32 -22.30
CA SER A 366 -8.90 -27.62 -22.04
C SER A 366 -8.77 -29.06 -21.56
N TYR A 367 -7.69 -29.73 -21.92
CA TYR A 367 -7.49 -31.14 -21.54
C TYR A 367 -6.03 -31.55 -21.42
N CYS A 368 -5.81 -32.67 -20.73
CA CYS A 368 -4.55 -33.36 -20.66
C CYS A 368 -4.69 -34.79 -21.21
N SER A 369 -3.72 -35.23 -22.01
CA SER A 369 -3.64 -36.59 -22.59
C SER A 369 -2.19 -37.02 -22.77
N PHE A 370 -1.53 -37.40 -21.69
CA PHE A 370 -0.12 -37.78 -21.69
C PHE A 370 0.22 -38.91 -22.65
N GLY A 371 1.47 -38.95 -23.10
CA GLY A 371 2.09 -40.12 -23.70
C GLY A 371 2.63 -39.97 -25.10
N TYR A 372 2.40 -38.85 -25.80
CA TYR A 372 2.97 -38.65 -27.11
C TYR A 372 4.36 -38.01 -27.10
N SER A 373 4.49 -36.86 -26.41
CA SER A 373 5.77 -36.15 -26.27
C SER A 373 6.20 -36.07 -24.78
N TYR A 374 5.26 -36.13 -23.89
CA TYR A 374 5.45 -36.02 -22.45
C TYR A 374 4.94 -37.29 -21.75
N PRO A 375 5.83 -38.19 -21.28
CA PRO A 375 5.42 -39.44 -20.65
C PRO A 375 4.78 -39.19 -19.28
N ASP A 376 3.75 -39.95 -18.94
CA ASP A 376 3.19 -40.00 -17.59
C ASP A 376 4.08 -40.77 -16.62
N ILE A 377 5.06 -40.07 -16.03
CA ILE A 377 6.07 -40.71 -15.15
C ILE A 377 5.52 -41.14 -13.79
N LEU A 378 4.37 -40.63 -13.37
CA LEU A 378 3.72 -41.02 -12.11
C LEU A 378 2.61 -42.08 -12.30
N GLY A 379 2.23 -42.39 -13.55
CA GLY A 379 1.16 -43.34 -13.87
C GLY A 379 -0.22 -42.88 -13.33
N LYS A 380 -0.47 -41.57 -13.26
CA LYS A 380 -1.73 -41.00 -12.77
C LYS A 380 -2.66 -40.54 -13.89
N GLY A 381 -2.17 -40.59 -15.13
CA GLY A 381 -2.92 -40.15 -16.29
C GLY A 381 -3.33 -38.70 -16.23
N HIS A 382 -4.36 -38.36 -16.96
CA HIS A 382 -4.90 -37.02 -17.07
C HIS A 382 -5.34 -36.41 -15.73
N SER A 383 -5.70 -37.25 -14.74
CA SER A 383 -6.21 -36.78 -13.45
C SER A 383 -5.23 -35.92 -12.65
N ILE A 384 -3.93 -36.04 -12.96
CA ILE A 384 -2.89 -35.24 -12.31
C ILE A 384 -3.05 -33.74 -12.57
N PHE A 385 -3.56 -33.36 -13.76
CA PHE A 385 -3.83 -31.97 -14.13
C PHE A 385 -5.32 -31.65 -14.09
N SER A 386 -6.18 -32.51 -14.65
CA SER A 386 -7.62 -32.26 -14.64
C SER A 386 -8.24 -32.24 -13.25
N GLY A 387 -7.66 -32.98 -12.30
CA GLY A 387 -8.25 -33.21 -10.97
C GLY A 387 -9.48 -34.08 -11.03
N ASP A 388 -9.65 -34.87 -12.09
CA ASP A 388 -10.78 -35.78 -12.28
C ASP A 388 -10.28 -37.11 -12.87
N VAL A 389 -10.66 -38.20 -12.23
CA VAL A 389 -10.26 -39.54 -12.67
C VAL A 389 -11.06 -40.02 -13.88
N ASN A 390 -12.20 -39.41 -14.16
CA ASN A 390 -13.13 -39.82 -15.21
C ASN A 390 -12.94 -39.04 -16.52
N THR A 391 -12.33 -37.84 -16.46
CA THR A 391 -12.14 -36.99 -17.64
C THR A 391 -10.82 -36.23 -17.58
N GLY A 392 -10.15 -36.13 -18.73
CA GLY A 392 -8.98 -35.29 -18.92
C GLY A 392 -9.31 -33.81 -19.13
N SER A 393 -10.58 -33.49 -19.34
CA SER A 393 -11.03 -32.12 -19.58
C SER A 393 -11.13 -31.32 -18.28
N PHE A 394 -10.84 -30.04 -18.36
CA PHE A 394 -10.93 -29.10 -17.23
C PHE A 394 -11.19 -27.67 -17.70
N LYS A 395 -11.66 -26.86 -16.78
CA LYS A 395 -11.78 -25.42 -16.89
C LYS A 395 -10.78 -24.75 -15.95
N LEU A 396 -10.23 -23.61 -16.35
CA LEU A 396 -9.29 -22.86 -15.53
C LEU A 396 -10.01 -21.80 -14.68
N LYS A 397 -9.50 -21.59 -13.47
CA LYS A 397 -9.79 -20.42 -12.63
C LYS A 397 -8.85 -19.27 -12.96
N GLU A 398 -7.59 -19.62 -13.28
CA GLU A 398 -6.55 -18.65 -13.64
C GLU A 398 -5.50 -19.30 -14.54
N PHE A 399 -4.92 -18.47 -15.38
CA PHE A 399 -3.81 -18.81 -16.24
C PHE A 399 -2.83 -17.64 -16.31
N GLU A 400 -1.57 -17.89 -15.97
CA GLU A 400 -0.50 -16.89 -15.98
C GLU A 400 0.68 -17.36 -16.81
N VAL A 401 1.32 -16.42 -17.55
CA VAL A 401 2.55 -16.67 -18.30
C VAL A 401 3.63 -15.72 -17.86
N PHE A 402 4.80 -16.26 -17.59
CA PHE A 402 5.96 -15.51 -17.14
C PHE A 402 7.13 -15.68 -18.12
N LYS A 403 7.77 -14.55 -18.43
CA LYS A 403 9.09 -14.52 -19.07
C LYS A 403 10.16 -14.86 -18.06
N LEU A 404 11.08 -15.72 -18.44
CA LEU A 404 12.18 -16.13 -17.58
C LEU A 404 13.41 -15.23 -17.77
N LEU A 405 14.06 -14.89 -16.65
CA LEU A 405 15.22 -13.98 -16.60
C LEU A 405 16.41 -14.70 -15.94
N LYS A 406 17.62 -14.57 -16.57
CA LYS A 406 18.86 -15.22 -16.10
C LYS A 406 19.45 -14.55 -14.86
#